data_f3cd92bbb121a58b4977b04fd01f571a
#
_entry.id   f3cd92bbb121a58b4977b04fd01f571a
#
_cell.length_a   1.000
_cell.length_b   1.000
_cell.length_c   1.000
_cell.angle_alpha   90.00
_cell.angle_beta   90.00
_cell.angle_gamma   90.00
#
_symmetry.space_group_name_H-M   'P 1'
#
loop_
_entity.id
_entity.type
_entity.pdbx_description
1 polymer ?
#
loop_
_entity_poly.entity_id
_entity_poly.type
_entity_poly.pdbx_seq_one_letter_code
_entity_poly.pdbx_strand_id
1 'polypeptide(L)'
;MRLPMNTSLATLKPSGIRRINALAAQHPGCIALALGEPDFPTPDVISAEVTASLDRGDTHYPPNNGRPALREALSAYMGDAGLTFSADEVILTDGATEALSATFMAMLNPGDEVIIPTPAFGLYESIVVANHAKAVFLDT
;
A
#
# COMPACT_ATOMS: atom_id res chain seq x y z
N MET A 1 23.39 -20.16 -17.98
CA MET A 1 23.86 -19.51 -16.74
C MET A 1 22.70 -18.73 -16.17
N ARG A 2 22.25 -19.02 -14.92
CA ARG A 2 21.18 -18.26 -14.27
C ARG A 2 21.81 -16.97 -13.71
N LEU A 3 21.28 -15.82 -14.07
CA LEU A 3 21.70 -14.55 -13.46
C LEU A 3 21.29 -14.53 -11.98
N PRO A 4 22.14 -14.00 -11.09
CA PRO A 4 21.77 -13.85 -9.69
C PRO A 4 20.57 -12.90 -9.54
N MET A 5 19.64 -13.26 -8.67
CA MET A 5 18.54 -12.35 -8.29
C MET A 5 19.11 -11.22 -7.42
N ASN A 6 18.29 -10.16 -7.23
CA ASN A 6 18.65 -9.07 -6.33
C ASN A 6 18.97 -9.63 -4.92
N THR A 7 20.22 -9.47 -4.50
CA THR A 7 20.73 -10.05 -3.25
C THR A 7 20.10 -9.40 -2.01
N SER A 8 19.67 -8.14 -2.11
CA SER A 8 18.97 -7.46 -1.02
C SER A 8 17.66 -8.16 -0.67
N LEU A 9 16.97 -8.76 -1.65
CA LEU A 9 15.72 -9.48 -1.42
C LEU A 9 15.93 -10.83 -0.73
N ALA A 10 17.14 -11.38 -0.75
CA ALA A 10 17.43 -12.66 -0.14
C ALA A 10 17.35 -12.63 1.40
N THR A 11 17.44 -11.46 2.00
CA THR A 11 17.34 -11.26 3.46
C THR A 11 15.90 -11.08 3.94
N LEU A 12 14.97 -10.82 3.02
CA LEU A 12 13.57 -10.57 3.37
C LEU A 12 12.87 -11.85 3.81
N LYS A 13 12.11 -11.74 4.90
CA LYS A 13 11.27 -12.82 5.41
C LYS A 13 9.86 -12.71 4.88
N PRO A 14 9.19 -13.84 4.59
CA PRO A 14 7.76 -13.83 4.28
C PRO A 14 6.94 -13.15 5.39
N SER A 15 5.85 -12.49 5.00
CA SER A 15 4.96 -11.82 5.96
C SER A 15 4.44 -12.78 7.04
N GLY A 16 4.73 -12.47 8.31
CA GLY A 16 4.22 -13.21 9.46
C GLY A 16 2.69 -13.19 9.53
N ILE A 17 2.07 -12.06 9.18
CA ILE A 17 0.60 -11.88 9.14
C ILE A 17 -0.03 -12.87 8.17
N ARG A 18 0.50 -12.96 6.93
CA ARG A 18 -0.02 -13.90 5.92
C ARG A 18 0.15 -15.36 6.35
N ARG A 19 1.26 -15.68 6.99
CA ARG A 19 1.50 -17.02 7.54
C ARG A 19 0.50 -17.38 8.63
N ILE A 20 0.25 -16.50 9.59
CA ILE A 20 -0.72 -16.70 10.66
C ILE A 20 -2.13 -16.85 10.10
N ASN A 21 -2.51 -16.00 9.14
CA ASN A 21 -3.82 -16.10 8.50
C ASN A 21 -4.02 -17.44 7.75
N ALA A 22 -2.99 -17.90 7.04
CA ALA A 22 -3.03 -19.22 6.39
C ALA A 22 -3.14 -20.38 7.38
N LEU A 23 -2.54 -20.26 8.57
CA LEU A 23 -2.70 -21.24 9.65
C LEU A 23 -4.11 -21.19 10.23
N ALA A 24 -4.65 -20.01 10.51
CA ALA A 24 -6.01 -19.82 11.02
C ALA A 24 -7.06 -20.45 10.10
N ALA A 25 -6.88 -20.32 8.79
CA ALA A 25 -7.79 -20.92 7.79
C ALA A 25 -7.82 -22.47 7.84
N GLN A 26 -6.83 -23.12 8.43
CA GLN A 26 -6.79 -24.57 8.60
C GLN A 26 -7.51 -25.06 9.87
N HIS A 27 -7.97 -24.15 10.73
CA HIS A 27 -8.62 -24.47 11.99
C HIS A 27 -10.06 -23.96 11.98
N PRO A 28 -11.06 -24.87 11.73
CA PRO A 28 -12.48 -24.50 11.77
C PRO A 28 -12.86 -23.87 13.13
N GLY A 29 -13.54 -22.74 13.08
CA GLY A 29 -13.94 -21.98 14.28
C GLY A 29 -12.87 -21.04 14.84
N CYS A 30 -11.70 -20.95 14.22
CA CYS A 30 -10.70 -19.96 14.58
C CYS A 30 -11.16 -18.54 14.17
N ILE A 31 -11.18 -17.62 15.12
CA ILE A 31 -11.40 -16.19 14.85
C ILE A 31 -10.04 -15.58 14.46
N ALA A 32 -9.88 -15.22 13.19
CA ALA A 32 -8.66 -14.62 12.68
C ALA A 32 -8.65 -13.12 12.95
N LEU A 33 -7.70 -12.66 13.76
CA LEU A 33 -7.47 -11.22 14.05
C LEU A 33 -6.19 -10.69 13.37
N ALA A 34 -5.66 -11.44 12.39
CA ALA A 34 -4.38 -11.12 11.77
C ALA A 34 -4.48 -10.11 10.61
N LEU A 35 -5.62 -10.06 9.91
CA LEU A 35 -5.87 -9.08 8.86
C LEU A 35 -6.81 -8.00 9.37
N GLY A 36 -6.43 -6.75 9.15
CA GLY A 36 -7.27 -5.58 9.45
C GLY A 36 -8.15 -5.24 8.25
N GLU A 37 -9.22 -6.01 8.04
CA GLU A 37 -10.22 -5.75 7.01
C GLU A 37 -11.62 -5.67 7.63
N PRO A 38 -12.53 -4.83 7.11
CA PRO A 38 -13.92 -4.80 7.55
C PRO A 38 -14.61 -6.14 7.29
N ASP A 39 -15.46 -6.57 8.22
CA ASP A 39 -16.32 -7.75 8.08
C ASP A 39 -17.65 -7.44 7.36
N PHE A 40 -17.86 -6.18 6.99
CA PHE A 40 -19.02 -5.71 6.21
C PHE A 40 -18.70 -5.75 4.70
N PRO A 41 -19.68 -6.12 3.87
CA PRO A 41 -19.54 -5.98 2.43
C PRO A 41 -19.38 -4.50 2.02
N THR A 42 -18.82 -4.27 0.84
CA THR A 42 -18.78 -2.95 0.25
C THR A 42 -20.20 -2.37 0.14
N PRO A 43 -20.45 -1.13 0.55
CA PRO A 43 -21.77 -0.50 0.44
C PRO A 43 -22.34 -0.56 -0.97
N ASP A 44 -23.64 -0.82 -1.08
CA ASP A 44 -24.34 -1.01 -2.37
C ASP A 44 -24.16 0.18 -3.33
N VAL A 45 -24.14 1.40 -2.79
CA VAL A 45 -23.93 2.62 -3.58
C VAL A 45 -22.58 2.61 -4.32
N ILE A 46 -21.53 2.09 -3.67
CA ILE A 46 -20.20 1.96 -4.27
C ILE A 46 -20.19 0.86 -5.32
N SER A 47 -20.75 -0.32 -5.00
CA SER A 47 -20.81 -1.46 -5.90
C SER A 47 -21.64 -1.16 -7.16
N ALA A 48 -22.75 -0.42 -6.99
CA ALA A 48 -23.59 0.02 -8.10
C ALA A 48 -22.84 1.00 -9.03
N GLU A 49 -22.05 1.94 -8.47
CA GLU A 49 -21.28 2.87 -9.29
C GLU A 49 -20.14 2.19 -10.05
N VAL A 50 -19.49 1.19 -9.47
CA VAL A 50 -18.50 0.37 -10.19
C VAL A 50 -19.16 -0.31 -11.40
N THR A 51 -20.33 -0.91 -11.23
CA THR A 51 -21.09 -1.55 -12.33
C THR A 51 -21.47 -0.53 -13.40
N ALA A 52 -22.01 0.62 -13.00
CA ALA A 52 -22.38 1.68 -13.92
C ALA A 52 -21.17 2.26 -14.68
N SER A 53 -20.01 2.33 -14.05
CA SER A 53 -18.76 2.76 -14.69
C SER A 53 -18.33 1.77 -15.80
N LEU A 54 -18.43 0.48 -15.54
CA LEU A 54 -18.15 -0.57 -16.53
C LEU A 54 -19.14 -0.50 -17.70
N ASP A 55 -20.43 -0.32 -17.42
CA ASP A 55 -21.49 -0.19 -18.43
C ASP A 55 -21.29 1.05 -19.32
N ARG A 56 -20.72 2.11 -18.80
CA ARG A 56 -20.33 3.31 -19.56
C ARG A 56 -19.05 3.11 -20.38
N GLY A 57 -18.36 1.98 -20.25
CA GLY A 57 -17.10 1.73 -20.94
C GLY A 57 -15.88 2.44 -20.34
N ASP A 58 -15.91 2.76 -19.06
CA ASP A 58 -14.80 3.40 -18.32
C ASP A 58 -13.64 2.40 -18.07
N THR A 59 -13.15 1.76 -19.13
CA THR A 59 -12.19 0.65 -19.09
C THR A 59 -10.85 0.99 -19.75
N HIS A 60 -10.59 2.28 -19.98
CA HIS A 60 -9.38 2.76 -20.63
C HIS A 60 -8.38 3.32 -19.59
N TYR A 61 -7.11 3.42 -20.00
CA TYR A 61 -6.06 3.96 -19.15
C TYR A 61 -6.36 5.39 -18.67
N PRO A 62 -6.31 5.63 -17.37
CA PRO A 62 -6.33 6.99 -16.83
C PRO A 62 -4.97 7.67 -17.04
N PRO A 63 -4.85 8.97 -16.79
CA PRO A 63 -3.55 9.63 -16.61
C PRO A 63 -2.72 8.95 -15.53
N ASN A 64 -1.37 8.98 -15.65
CA ASN A 64 -0.45 8.28 -14.75
C ASN A 64 -0.61 8.64 -13.26
N ASN A 65 -1.00 9.87 -12.97
CA ASN A 65 -1.27 10.33 -11.61
C ASN A 65 -2.71 10.09 -11.15
N GLY A 66 -3.52 9.43 -11.97
CA GLY A 66 -4.91 9.11 -11.67
C GLY A 66 -5.93 10.07 -12.30
N ARG A 67 -7.21 9.71 -12.25
CA ARG A 67 -8.32 10.48 -12.82
C ARG A 67 -8.43 11.88 -12.18
N PRO A 68 -8.48 12.97 -12.97
CA PRO A 68 -8.55 14.34 -12.43
C PRO A 68 -9.68 14.54 -11.43
N ALA A 69 -10.89 14.10 -11.76
CA ALA A 69 -12.05 14.25 -10.89
C ALA A 69 -11.87 13.59 -9.52
N LEU A 70 -11.18 12.44 -9.44
CA LEU A 70 -10.89 11.80 -8.15
C LEU A 70 -9.81 12.55 -7.37
N ARG A 71 -8.78 13.07 -8.05
CA ARG A 71 -7.73 13.89 -7.40
C ARG A 71 -8.30 15.19 -6.84
N GLU A 72 -9.21 15.84 -7.58
CA GLU A 72 -9.95 17.03 -7.12
C GLU A 72 -10.81 16.71 -5.89
N ALA A 73 -11.56 15.60 -5.92
CA ALA A 73 -12.38 15.17 -4.79
C ALA A 73 -11.53 14.85 -3.55
N LEU A 74 -10.36 14.21 -3.72
CA LEU A 74 -9.43 13.94 -2.62
C LEU A 74 -8.82 15.23 -2.07
N SER A 75 -8.44 16.17 -2.93
CA SER A 75 -7.95 17.48 -2.51
C SER A 75 -8.98 18.21 -1.62
N ALA A 76 -10.25 18.21 -2.03
CA ALA A 76 -11.32 18.80 -1.24
C ALA A 76 -11.52 18.05 0.10
N TYR A 77 -11.59 16.73 0.08
CA TYR A 77 -11.75 15.90 1.28
C TYR A 77 -10.61 16.11 2.28
N MET A 78 -9.36 16.19 1.81
CA MET A 78 -8.19 16.47 2.65
C MET A 78 -8.25 17.89 3.23
N GLY A 79 -8.79 18.86 2.46
CA GLY A 79 -9.03 20.23 2.91
C GLY A 79 -9.98 20.29 4.11
N ASP A 80 -11.03 19.49 4.12
CA ASP A 80 -11.97 19.37 5.26
C ASP A 80 -11.28 18.83 6.52
N ALA A 81 -10.22 18.03 6.36
CA ALA A 81 -9.39 17.54 7.46
C ALA A 81 -8.25 18.50 7.85
N GLY A 82 -8.19 19.70 7.27
CA GLY A 82 -7.16 20.71 7.54
C GLY A 82 -5.84 20.51 6.79
N LEU A 83 -5.80 19.62 5.81
CA LEU A 83 -4.64 19.36 4.97
C LEU A 83 -4.85 19.99 3.59
N THR A 84 -4.07 21.01 3.26
CA THR A 84 -4.22 21.76 2.01
C THR A 84 -3.25 21.24 0.95
N PHE A 85 -3.79 20.49 -0.01
CA PHE A 85 -3.08 20.03 -1.20
C PHE A 85 -3.90 20.36 -2.44
N SER A 86 -3.26 20.81 -3.51
CA SER A 86 -3.89 20.93 -4.82
C SER A 86 -4.07 19.54 -5.47
N ALA A 87 -4.99 19.43 -6.41
CA ALA A 87 -5.18 18.18 -7.15
C ALA A 87 -3.90 17.72 -7.90
N ASP A 88 -3.00 18.65 -8.23
CA ASP A 88 -1.74 18.33 -8.91
C ASP A 88 -0.66 17.74 -7.96
N GLU A 89 -0.86 17.88 -6.66
CA GLU A 89 -0.02 17.25 -5.63
C GLU A 89 -0.54 15.89 -5.19
N VAL A 90 -1.63 15.40 -5.79
CA VAL A 90 -2.23 14.09 -5.49
C VAL A 90 -1.90 13.09 -6.58
N ILE A 91 -1.36 11.94 -6.18
CA ILE A 91 -1.11 10.78 -7.04
C ILE A 91 -1.92 9.61 -6.48
N LEU A 92 -2.66 8.94 -7.37
CA LEU A 92 -3.40 7.72 -7.04
C LEU A 92 -2.53 6.50 -7.28
N THR A 93 -2.57 5.55 -6.35
CA THR A 93 -1.80 4.32 -6.40
C THR A 93 -2.70 3.11 -6.14
N ASP A 94 -2.25 1.93 -6.53
CA ASP A 94 -2.91 0.67 -6.18
C ASP A 94 -2.63 0.32 -4.71
N GLY A 95 -3.27 1.08 -3.83
CA GLY A 95 -3.15 1.00 -2.38
C GLY A 95 -1.89 1.65 -1.80
N ALA A 96 -1.85 1.72 -0.45
CA ALA A 96 -0.76 2.34 0.29
C ALA A 96 0.60 1.63 0.09
N THR A 97 0.60 0.35 -0.27
CA THR A 97 1.83 -0.40 -0.54
C THR A 97 2.56 0.15 -1.76
N GLU A 98 1.84 0.44 -2.84
CA GLU A 98 2.44 1.07 -4.02
C GLU A 98 2.88 2.50 -3.70
N ALA A 99 2.05 3.28 -2.99
CA ALA A 99 2.41 4.64 -2.58
C ALA A 99 3.74 4.68 -1.82
N LEU A 100 3.91 3.82 -0.82
CA LEU A 100 5.15 3.72 -0.04
C LEU A 100 6.33 3.27 -0.91
N SER A 101 6.12 2.25 -1.75
CA SER A 101 7.17 1.72 -2.62
C SER A 101 7.65 2.76 -3.62
N ALA A 102 6.73 3.46 -4.27
CA ALA A 102 7.06 4.53 -5.22
C ALA A 102 7.76 5.71 -4.54
N THR A 103 7.26 6.11 -3.35
CA THR A 103 7.87 7.21 -2.57
C THR A 103 9.30 6.87 -2.16
N PHE A 104 9.53 5.68 -1.61
CA PHE A 104 10.87 5.28 -1.17
C PHE A 104 11.82 5.09 -2.35
N MET A 105 11.32 4.56 -3.48
CA MET A 105 12.10 4.46 -4.70
C MET A 105 12.53 5.83 -5.24
N ALA A 106 11.67 6.85 -5.09
CA ALA A 106 11.99 8.21 -5.52
C ALA A 106 12.92 8.98 -4.57
N MET A 107 12.92 8.62 -3.28
CA MET A 107 13.60 9.40 -2.24
C MET A 107 14.91 8.77 -1.74
N LEU A 108 15.02 7.43 -1.75
CA LEU A 108 16.14 6.72 -1.13
C LEU A 108 17.25 6.40 -2.11
N ASN A 109 18.48 6.63 -1.68
CA ASN A 109 19.69 6.15 -2.34
C ASN A 109 20.23 4.91 -1.59
N PRO A 110 21.05 4.07 -2.25
CA PRO A 110 21.72 2.97 -1.58
C PRO A 110 22.53 3.44 -0.37
N GLY A 111 22.24 2.87 0.80
CA GLY A 111 22.91 3.18 2.05
C GLY A 111 22.23 4.26 2.92
N ASP A 112 21.19 4.92 2.42
CA ASP A 112 20.37 5.82 3.24
C ASP A 112 19.72 5.06 4.40
N GLU A 113 19.44 5.74 5.50
CA GLU A 113 18.82 5.17 6.68
C GLU A 113 17.39 5.67 6.86
N VAL A 114 16.47 4.72 7.15
CA VAL A 114 15.06 5.01 7.44
C VAL A 114 14.75 4.56 8.85
N ILE A 115 14.31 5.48 9.71
CA ILE A 115 13.90 5.18 11.08
C ILE A 115 12.48 4.61 11.06
N ILE A 116 12.32 3.44 11.65
CA ILE A 116 11.04 2.74 11.76
C ILE A 116 10.72 2.56 13.25
N PRO A 117 9.77 3.34 13.81
CA PRO A 117 9.27 3.12 15.16
C PRO A 117 8.63 1.73 15.29
N THR A 118 8.94 0.99 16.34
CA THR A 118 8.40 -0.36 16.59
C THR A 118 7.51 -0.39 17.82
N PRO A 119 6.42 -1.20 17.78
CA PRO A 119 6.03 -2.18 16.75
C PRO A 119 5.51 -1.52 15.47
N ALA A 120 5.87 -2.07 14.29
CA ALA A 120 5.54 -1.52 12.99
C ALA A 120 5.06 -2.58 12.00
N PHE A 121 4.41 -2.13 10.93
CA PHE A 121 4.04 -3.01 9.84
C PHE A 121 5.30 -3.49 9.09
N GLY A 122 5.47 -4.80 9.00
CA GLY A 122 6.71 -5.42 8.47
C GLY A 122 7.03 -5.08 7.01
N LEU A 123 6.09 -4.52 6.27
CA LEU A 123 6.31 -4.08 4.89
C LEU A 123 7.28 -2.90 4.80
N TYR A 124 7.34 -2.03 5.82
CA TYR A 124 8.25 -0.87 5.81
C TYR A 124 9.70 -1.31 5.67
N GLU A 125 10.15 -2.27 6.49
CA GLU A 125 11.48 -2.86 6.37
C GLU A 125 11.72 -3.42 4.97
N SER A 126 10.75 -4.17 4.44
CA SER A 126 10.87 -4.81 3.13
C SER A 126 11.07 -3.81 2.00
N ILE A 127 10.33 -2.70 2.01
CA ILE A 127 10.46 -1.65 1.00
C ILE A 127 11.80 -0.93 1.12
N VAL A 128 12.24 -0.60 2.35
CA VAL A 128 13.54 0.04 2.60
C VAL A 128 14.68 -0.82 2.07
N VAL A 129 14.70 -2.10 2.43
CA VAL A 129 15.73 -3.06 1.99
C VAL A 129 15.70 -3.28 0.48
N ALA A 130 14.50 -3.32 -0.14
CA ALA A 130 14.38 -3.45 -1.60
C ALA A 130 14.99 -2.26 -2.35
N ASN A 131 15.02 -1.09 -1.74
CA ASN A 131 15.68 0.12 -2.27
C ASN A 131 17.17 0.23 -1.87
N HIS A 132 17.79 -0.84 -1.37
CA HIS A 132 19.17 -0.87 -0.91
C HIS A 132 19.49 0.12 0.22
N ALA A 133 18.48 0.58 0.92
CA ALA A 133 18.59 1.42 2.11
C ALA A 133 18.59 0.55 3.37
N LYS A 134 18.85 1.15 4.52
CA LYS A 134 18.96 0.49 5.81
C LYS A 134 17.79 0.85 6.72
N ALA A 135 17.07 -0.13 7.21
CA ALA A 135 16.06 0.06 8.25
C ALA A 135 16.75 0.21 9.63
N VAL A 136 16.41 1.28 10.34
CA VAL A 136 16.86 1.56 11.71
C VAL A 136 15.64 1.51 12.61
N PHE A 137 15.55 0.50 13.47
CA PHE A 137 14.41 0.34 14.36
C PHE A 137 14.57 1.18 15.61
N LEU A 138 13.49 1.84 16.00
CA LEU A 138 13.38 2.62 17.22
C LEU A 138 12.27 2.03 18.10
N ASP A 139 12.62 1.47 19.24
CA ASP A 139 11.64 0.96 20.20
C ASP A 139 10.89 2.14 20.87
N THR A 140 9.54 2.09 20.87
CA THR A 140 8.66 3.12 21.41
C THR A 140 7.63 2.57 22.39
#